data_7aeff00a4a4c372def0003fc69663f40
#
_entry.id   7aeff00a4a4c372def0003fc69663f40
#
_cell.length_a   1.000
_cell.length_b   1.000
_cell.length_c   1.000
_cell.angle_alpha   90.00
_cell.angle_beta   90.00
_cell.angle_gamma   90.00
#
_symmetry.space_group_name_H-M   'P 1'
#
loop_
_entity.id
_entity.type
_entity.pdbx_description
1 polymer ?
#
loop_
_entity_poly.entity_id
_entity_poly.type
_entity_poly.pdbx_seq_one_letter_code
_entity_poly.pdbx_strand_id
1 'polypeptide(L)'
;MTYVIFFAVSILASVVGAICGVGGGVFMKPALDAVGVLPVNTITFLSTCTVIAMTSYNVITAAINTKKGGNDNLIDWNLTTWLAVGSAIGGVIGKNIYSNIKAGFENQEVVGGYQAMALLIAVFLTLLYTVNKKKFKGFQVKNPAALVALGFVLGTLSSFVGIGGGPMNLAVLFFFLSMPTKMAAQNSLYMILISQTASLIMTFVKGNVPTALYQDVDPGLWVMLIGMMLCGIYGGKVGKTLNKKLPSETVDKLFIILIVVIMALCVWNIYTKLGF
;
A
#
# COMPACT_ATOMS: atom_id res chain seq x y z
N MET A 1 -26.04 -6.35 2.62
CA MET A 1 -25.23 -5.83 3.74
C MET A 1 -23.74 -5.86 3.43
N THR A 2 -23.21 -6.95 2.88
CA THR A 2 -21.79 -7.13 2.52
C THR A 2 -21.23 -6.03 1.61
N TYR A 3 -21.91 -5.67 0.53
CA TYR A 3 -21.46 -4.60 -0.39
C TYR A 3 -21.26 -3.26 0.33
N VAL A 4 -22.17 -2.89 1.24
CA VAL A 4 -22.09 -1.62 1.98
C VAL A 4 -20.83 -1.58 2.85
N ILE A 5 -20.49 -2.69 3.50
CA ILE A 5 -19.28 -2.80 4.32
C ILE A 5 -18.05 -2.65 3.44
N PHE A 6 -17.97 -3.37 2.30
CA PHE A 6 -16.85 -3.33 1.38
C PHE A 6 -16.64 -1.92 0.79
N PHE A 7 -17.70 -1.24 0.40
CA PHE A 7 -17.64 0.13 -0.12
C PHE A 7 -17.24 1.14 0.94
N ALA A 8 -17.82 1.05 2.15
CA ALA A 8 -17.47 1.92 3.27
C ALA A 8 -16.00 1.78 3.67
N VAL A 9 -15.50 0.55 3.81
CA VAL A 9 -14.09 0.26 4.10
C VAL A 9 -13.20 0.80 2.97
N SER A 10 -13.61 0.63 1.71
CA SER A 10 -12.84 1.12 0.55
C SER A 10 -12.72 2.64 0.53
N ILE A 11 -13.81 3.37 0.82
CA ILE A 11 -13.79 4.83 0.91
C ILE A 11 -12.88 5.27 2.06
N LEU A 12 -13.10 4.77 3.27
CA LEU A 12 -12.33 5.16 4.46
C LEU A 12 -10.84 4.86 4.28
N ALA A 13 -10.52 3.63 3.83
CA ALA A 13 -9.13 3.23 3.57
C ALA A 13 -8.46 4.09 2.50
N SER A 14 -9.20 4.46 1.44
CA SER A 14 -8.68 5.30 0.36
C SER A 14 -8.50 6.75 0.79
N VAL A 15 -9.41 7.31 1.60
CA VAL A 15 -9.26 8.67 2.15
C VAL A 15 -8.02 8.75 3.03
N VAL A 16 -7.93 7.88 4.04
CA VAL A 16 -6.80 7.86 4.99
C VAL A 16 -5.49 7.52 4.26
N GLY A 17 -5.54 6.53 3.36
CA GLY A 17 -4.40 6.12 2.55
C GLY A 17 -3.86 7.23 1.65
N ALA A 18 -4.73 8.05 1.07
CA ALA A 18 -4.33 9.19 0.24
C ALA A 18 -3.84 10.39 1.08
N ILE A 19 -4.40 10.62 2.28
CA ILE A 19 -3.90 11.65 3.20
C ILE A 19 -2.49 11.31 3.64
N CYS A 20 -2.27 10.10 4.12
CA CYS A 20 -0.99 9.69 4.71
C CYS A 20 0.04 9.23 3.66
N GLY A 21 -0.37 8.94 2.41
CA GLY A 21 0.54 8.39 1.41
C GLY A 21 0.84 6.89 1.57
N VAL A 22 0.03 6.16 2.32
CA VAL A 22 0.24 4.74 2.62
C VAL A 22 -0.42 3.82 1.58
N GLY A 23 -1.33 4.38 0.77
CA GLY A 23 -2.15 3.58 -0.14
C GLY A 23 -3.13 2.68 0.62
N GLY A 24 -4.42 2.90 0.51
CA GLY A 24 -5.47 2.26 1.33
C GLY A 24 -5.40 0.74 1.52
N GLY A 25 -4.61 0.02 0.69
CA GLY A 25 -4.51 -1.44 0.71
C GLY A 25 -4.00 -2.05 2.01
N VAL A 26 -3.14 -1.33 2.73
CA VAL A 26 -2.57 -1.79 4.01
C VAL A 26 -3.65 -1.96 5.08
N PHE A 27 -4.63 -1.08 5.08
CA PHE A 27 -5.77 -1.13 6.00
C PHE A 27 -6.92 -1.96 5.42
N MET A 28 -7.19 -1.82 4.12
CA MET A 28 -8.33 -2.46 3.44
C MET A 28 -8.27 -3.98 3.53
N LYS A 29 -7.09 -4.58 3.26
CA LYS A 29 -6.92 -6.04 3.29
C LYS A 29 -7.27 -6.66 4.65
N PRO A 30 -6.61 -6.28 5.76
CA PRO A 30 -6.92 -6.87 7.06
C PRO A 30 -8.35 -6.54 7.54
N ALA A 31 -8.89 -5.37 7.19
CA ALA A 31 -10.25 -5.02 7.55
C ALA A 31 -11.30 -5.87 6.82
N LEU A 32 -11.10 -6.14 5.53
CA LEU A 32 -12.00 -6.99 4.75
C LEU A 32 -11.81 -8.49 5.06
N ASP A 33 -10.59 -8.91 5.38
CA ASP A 33 -10.29 -10.28 5.82
C ASP A 33 -11.00 -10.61 7.14
N ALA A 34 -11.04 -9.65 8.06
CA ALA A 34 -11.76 -9.78 9.32
C ALA A 34 -13.30 -9.94 9.17
N VAL A 35 -13.87 -9.51 8.03
CA VAL A 35 -15.29 -9.74 7.71
C VAL A 35 -15.57 -11.20 7.34
N GLY A 36 -14.57 -11.94 6.84
CA GLY A 36 -14.64 -13.39 6.62
C GLY A 36 -15.59 -13.86 5.51
N VAL A 37 -16.02 -12.97 4.60
CA VAL A 37 -17.03 -13.30 3.57
C VAL A 37 -16.40 -13.82 2.28
N LEU A 38 -15.20 -13.38 1.94
CA LEU A 38 -14.51 -13.73 0.70
C LEU A 38 -13.14 -14.36 0.95
N PRO A 39 -12.67 -15.24 0.06
CA PRO A 39 -11.31 -15.77 0.12
C PRO A 39 -10.25 -14.67 0.09
N VAL A 40 -9.16 -14.82 0.84
CA VAL A 40 -8.05 -13.86 0.95
C VAL A 40 -7.47 -13.45 -0.42
N ASN A 41 -7.42 -14.39 -1.37
CA ASN A 41 -6.95 -14.11 -2.74
C ASN A 41 -7.87 -13.12 -3.45
N THR A 42 -9.19 -13.29 -3.32
CA THR A 42 -10.20 -12.39 -3.89
C THR A 42 -10.12 -11.01 -3.26
N ILE A 43 -10.04 -10.93 -1.92
CA ILE A 43 -9.87 -9.66 -1.18
C ILE A 43 -8.58 -8.95 -1.63
N THR A 44 -7.49 -9.70 -1.79
CA THR A 44 -6.21 -9.16 -2.26
C THR A 44 -6.32 -8.58 -3.66
N PHE A 45 -7.01 -9.27 -4.58
CA PHE A 45 -7.23 -8.79 -5.94
C PHE A 45 -8.08 -7.52 -5.96
N LEU A 46 -9.25 -7.52 -5.31
CA LEU A 46 -10.17 -6.38 -5.21
C LEU A 46 -9.47 -5.16 -4.61
N SER A 47 -8.76 -5.34 -3.49
CA SER A 47 -8.03 -4.25 -2.84
C SER A 47 -6.89 -3.71 -3.71
N THR A 48 -6.17 -4.57 -4.44
CA THR A 48 -5.11 -4.14 -5.36
C THR A 48 -5.67 -3.27 -6.49
N CYS A 49 -6.78 -3.68 -7.12
CA CYS A 49 -7.46 -2.91 -8.16
C CYS A 49 -7.95 -1.56 -7.62
N THR A 50 -8.53 -1.54 -6.42
CA THR A 50 -8.99 -0.32 -5.74
C THR A 50 -7.83 0.64 -5.46
N VAL A 51 -6.70 0.14 -4.97
CA VAL A 51 -5.50 0.95 -4.70
C VAL A 51 -4.91 1.51 -5.99
N ILE A 52 -4.85 0.72 -7.06
CA ILE A 52 -4.40 1.19 -8.38
C ILE A 52 -5.32 2.30 -8.87
N ALA A 53 -6.64 2.15 -8.81
CA ALA A 53 -7.60 3.17 -9.22
C ALA A 53 -7.42 4.47 -8.42
N MET A 54 -7.28 4.37 -7.09
CA MET A 54 -7.03 5.50 -6.21
C MET A 54 -5.70 6.21 -6.51
N THR A 55 -4.61 5.45 -6.61
CA THR A 55 -3.27 6.02 -6.84
C THR A 55 -3.12 6.58 -8.24
N SER A 56 -3.73 5.95 -9.26
CA SER A 56 -3.80 6.48 -10.63
C SER A 56 -4.45 7.85 -10.65
N TYR A 57 -5.61 8.02 -10.00
CA TYR A 57 -6.26 9.33 -9.90
C TYR A 57 -5.34 10.37 -9.26
N ASN A 58 -4.67 10.02 -8.15
CA ASN A 58 -3.78 10.94 -7.43
C ASN A 58 -2.57 11.35 -8.27
N VAL A 59 -1.92 10.39 -8.94
CA VAL A 59 -0.73 10.61 -9.76
C VAL A 59 -1.07 11.37 -11.04
N ILE A 60 -2.12 10.97 -11.77
CA ILE A 60 -2.55 11.64 -13.00
C ILE A 60 -2.92 13.09 -12.71
N THR A 61 -3.69 13.35 -11.65
CA THR A 61 -4.05 14.73 -11.28
C THR A 61 -2.85 15.55 -10.80
N ALA A 62 -1.83 14.92 -10.18
CA ALA A 62 -0.58 15.59 -9.86
C ALA A 62 0.18 15.98 -11.14
N ALA A 63 0.32 15.05 -12.08
CA ALA A 63 1.00 15.28 -13.36
C ALA A 63 0.34 16.39 -14.20
N ILE A 64 -1.01 16.41 -14.25
CA ILE A 64 -1.76 17.46 -14.97
C ILE A 64 -1.54 18.83 -14.32
N ASN A 65 -1.56 18.91 -12.98
CA ASN A 65 -1.35 20.16 -12.25
C ASN A 65 0.07 20.70 -12.48
N THR A 66 1.08 19.82 -12.51
CA THR A 66 2.46 20.19 -12.83
C THR A 66 2.56 20.81 -14.24
N LYS A 67 1.93 20.19 -15.25
CA LYS A 67 1.95 20.71 -16.63
C LYS A 67 1.24 22.06 -16.79
N LYS A 68 0.26 22.37 -15.93
CA LYS A 68 -0.47 23.66 -15.93
C LYS A 68 0.26 24.76 -15.17
N GLY A 69 1.52 24.58 -14.78
CA GLY A 69 2.31 25.58 -14.05
C GLY A 69 1.88 25.78 -12.59
N GLY A 70 1.11 24.87 -12.03
CA GLY A 70 0.74 24.89 -10.63
C GLY A 70 1.97 24.61 -9.73
N ASN A 71 2.17 25.44 -8.71
CA ASN A 71 3.25 25.29 -7.71
C ASN A 71 3.11 24.04 -6.81
N ASP A 72 2.17 23.16 -7.09
CA ASP A 72 1.80 22.00 -6.30
C ASP A 72 2.55 20.71 -6.70
N ASN A 73 3.75 20.83 -7.31
CA ASN A 73 4.54 19.67 -7.70
C ASN A 73 5.20 19.03 -6.48
N LEU A 74 4.47 18.12 -5.82
CA LEU A 74 4.95 17.37 -4.67
C LEU A 74 5.61 16.03 -5.07
N ILE A 75 5.58 15.64 -6.35
CA ILE A 75 6.22 14.41 -6.84
C ILE A 75 7.57 14.75 -7.47
N ASP A 76 8.63 14.20 -6.90
CA ASP A 76 9.94 14.20 -7.53
C ASP A 76 10.02 13.02 -8.52
N TRP A 77 9.67 13.33 -9.79
CA TRP A 77 9.60 12.33 -10.84
C TRP A 77 10.94 11.64 -11.09
N ASN A 78 12.06 12.34 -10.93
CA ASN A 78 13.38 11.78 -11.21
C ASN A 78 13.81 10.79 -10.14
N LEU A 79 13.90 11.22 -8.89
CA LEU A 79 14.36 10.36 -7.79
C LEU A 79 13.37 9.20 -7.54
N THR A 80 12.08 9.51 -7.53
CA THR A 80 11.06 8.52 -7.18
C THR A 80 10.84 7.48 -8.27
N THR A 81 11.06 7.79 -9.55
CA THR A 81 10.95 6.79 -10.62
C THR A 81 11.98 5.68 -10.47
N TRP A 82 13.25 6.01 -10.18
CA TRP A 82 14.27 4.99 -9.94
C TRP A 82 13.93 4.08 -8.77
N LEU A 83 13.44 4.68 -7.69
CA LEU A 83 12.99 3.97 -6.49
C LEU A 83 11.77 3.09 -6.80
N ALA A 84 10.81 3.60 -7.58
CA ALA A 84 9.61 2.87 -7.98
C ALA A 84 9.91 1.68 -8.89
N VAL A 85 10.83 1.84 -9.86
CA VAL A 85 11.29 0.74 -10.73
C VAL A 85 11.95 -0.37 -9.89
N GLY A 86 12.86 0.00 -8.99
CA GLY A 86 13.45 -0.95 -8.06
C GLY A 86 12.38 -1.67 -7.23
N SER A 87 11.42 -0.92 -6.69
CA SER A 87 10.31 -1.47 -5.88
C SER A 87 9.39 -2.40 -6.68
N ALA A 88 9.15 -2.12 -7.96
CA ALA A 88 8.37 -3.00 -8.83
C ALA A 88 9.07 -4.35 -9.05
N ILE A 89 10.36 -4.33 -9.39
CA ILE A 89 11.17 -5.54 -9.61
C ILE A 89 11.26 -6.34 -8.30
N GLY A 90 11.63 -5.69 -7.20
CA GLY A 90 11.70 -6.33 -5.89
C GLY A 90 10.36 -6.86 -5.43
N GLY A 91 9.26 -6.14 -5.72
CA GLY A 91 7.90 -6.54 -5.41
C GLY A 91 7.47 -7.85 -6.08
N VAL A 92 7.80 -8.00 -7.35
CA VAL A 92 7.56 -9.25 -8.11
C VAL A 92 8.36 -10.41 -7.52
N ILE A 93 9.65 -10.19 -7.23
CA ILE A 93 10.52 -11.22 -6.66
C ILE A 93 10.07 -11.60 -5.26
N GLY A 94 9.77 -10.63 -4.39
CA GLY A 94 9.29 -10.87 -3.03
C GLY A 94 7.98 -11.65 -2.99
N LYS A 95 7.04 -11.35 -3.90
CA LYS A 95 5.79 -12.11 -4.05
C LYS A 95 6.04 -13.56 -4.47
N ASN A 96 7.02 -13.80 -5.36
CA ASN A 96 7.40 -15.15 -5.78
C ASN A 96 8.03 -15.94 -4.64
N ILE A 97 8.96 -15.33 -3.91
CA ILE A 97 9.59 -15.93 -2.72
C ILE A 97 8.52 -16.31 -1.69
N TYR A 98 7.61 -15.38 -1.38
CA TYR A 98 6.51 -15.64 -0.44
C TYR A 98 5.61 -16.78 -0.92
N SER A 99 5.24 -16.81 -2.20
CA SER A 99 4.40 -17.87 -2.78
C SER A 99 5.06 -19.25 -2.68
N ASN A 100 6.36 -19.34 -2.96
CA ASN A 100 7.12 -20.59 -2.87
C ASN A 100 7.27 -21.05 -1.42
N ILE A 101 7.53 -20.15 -0.49
CA ILE A 101 7.56 -20.46 0.94
C ILE A 101 6.20 -21.00 1.39
N LYS A 102 5.12 -20.29 1.03
CA LYS A 102 3.76 -20.70 1.38
C LYS A 102 3.38 -22.08 0.86
N ALA A 103 3.82 -22.43 -0.35
CA ALA A 103 3.57 -23.75 -0.95
C ALA A 103 4.32 -24.89 -0.24
N GLY A 104 5.41 -24.62 0.47
CA GLY A 104 6.19 -25.60 1.22
C GLY A 104 5.66 -25.91 2.63
N PHE A 105 4.65 -25.19 3.11
CA PHE A 105 4.05 -25.43 4.42
C PHE A 105 2.74 -26.20 4.29
N GLU A 106 2.55 -27.24 5.10
CA GLU A 106 1.29 -28.01 5.15
C GLU A 106 0.12 -27.15 5.63
N ASN A 107 0.36 -26.29 6.63
CA ASN A 107 -0.64 -25.36 7.14
C ASN A 107 -0.35 -23.92 6.63
N GLN A 108 -1.09 -23.52 5.60
CA GLN A 108 -0.91 -22.20 4.98
C GLN A 108 -1.38 -21.03 5.87
N GLU A 109 -2.17 -21.26 6.90
CA GLU A 109 -2.64 -20.23 7.82
C GLU A 109 -1.50 -19.77 8.75
N VAL A 110 -0.65 -20.69 9.17
CA VAL A 110 0.55 -20.40 9.98
C VAL A 110 1.50 -19.44 9.26
N VAL A 111 1.64 -19.60 7.94
CA VAL A 111 2.44 -18.66 7.12
C VAL A 111 1.85 -17.25 7.15
N GLY A 112 0.52 -17.13 7.17
CA GLY A 112 -0.17 -15.86 7.35
C GLY A 112 0.12 -15.21 8.72
N GLY A 113 0.25 -16.01 9.77
CA GLY A 113 0.65 -15.56 11.11
C GLY A 113 2.09 -15.01 11.13
N TYR A 114 3.04 -15.72 10.53
CA TYR A 114 4.43 -15.23 10.38
C TYR A 114 4.51 -13.96 9.53
N GLN A 115 3.69 -13.88 8.48
CA GLN A 115 3.58 -12.65 7.68
C GLN A 115 3.08 -11.47 8.51
N ALA A 116 2.06 -11.68 9.36
CA ALA A 116 1.54 -10.65 10.26
C ALA A 116 2.59 -10.23 11.31
N MET A 117 3.43 -11.16 11.79
CA MET A 117 4.54 -10.86 12.70
C MET A 117 5.61 -10.01 12.01
N ALA A 118 6.02 -10.37 10.80
CA ALA A 118 6.98 -9.59 10.02
C ALA A 118 6.44 -8.18 9.73
N LEU A 119 5.12 -8.06 9.45
CA LEU A 119 4.44 -6.79 9.28
C LEU A 119 4.48 -5.97 10.57
N LEU A 120 4.15 -6.56 11.70
CA LEU A 120 4.15 -5.89 13.00
C LEU A 120 5.53 -5.28 13.29
N ILE A 121 6.61 -6.04 13.06
CA ILE A 121 7.99 -5.56 13.24
C ILE A 121 8.29 -4.39 12.30
N ALA A 122 7.97 -4.52 11.02
CA ALA A 122 8.24 -3.48 10.02
C ALA A 122 7.49 -2.17 10.33
N VAL A 123 6.22 -2.27 10.72
CA VAL A 123 5.37 -1.13 11.06
C VAL A 123 5.81 -0.51 12.39
N PHE A 124 6.23 -1.32 13.36
CA PHE A 124 6.79 -0.84 14.64
C PHE A 124 8.10 -0.04 14.42
N LEU A 125 9.02 -0.54 13.60
CA LEU A 125 10.23 0.19 13.23
C LEU A 125 9.90 1.50 12.52
N THR A 126 8.90 1.50 11.64
CA THR A 126 8.42 2.71 10.96
C THR A 126 7.84 3.71 11.97
N LEU A 127 7.10 3.24 12.99
CA LEU A 127 6.58 4.08 14.07
C LEU A 127 7.70 4.72 14.87
N LEU A 128 8.67 3.93 15.33
CA LEU A 128 9.82 4.42 16.08
C LEU A 128 10.58 5.49 15.32
N TYR A 129 10.80 5.25 14.04
CA TYR A 129 11.44 6.25 13.17
C TYR A 129 10.58 7.51 13.03
N THR A 130 9.28 7.39 12.73
CA THR A 130 8.37 8.52 12.50
C THR A 130 8.27 9.42 13.72
N VAL A 131 8.16 8.86 14.91
CA VAL A 131 8.11 9.63 16.18
C VAL A 131 9.42 10.37 16.44
N ASN A 132 10.54 9.76 16.09
CA ASN A 132 11.88 10.31 16.34
C ASN A 132 12.49 11.00 15.11
N LYS A 133 11.77 11.17 13.99
CA LYS A 133 12.32 11.69 12.71
C LYS A 133 13.03 13.04 12.85
N LYS A 134 12.61 13.90 13.81
CA LYS A 134 13.25 15.18 14.09
C LYS A 134 14.67 15.06 14.68
N LYS A 135 15.02 13.90 15.28
CA LYS A 135 16.33 13.62 15.88
C LYS A 135 17.33 13.05 14.86
N PHE A 136 16.85 12.47 13.78
CA PHE A 136 17.70 11.85 12.78
C PHE A 136 17.98 12.82 11.64
N LYS A 137 19.26 13.00 11.32
CA LYS A 137 19.65 13.65 10.07
C LYS A 137 19.40 12.67 8.92
N GLY A 138 18.45 12.99 8.05
CA GLY A 138 18.20 12.18 6.86
C GLY A 138 19.35 12.27 5.85
N PHE A 139 19.48 11.24 5.04
CA PHE A 139 20.40 11.25 3.89
C PHE A 139 19.73 11.95 2.70
N GLN A 140 20.51 12.38 1.72
CA GLN A 140 20.02 12.90 0.45
C GLN A 140 20.64 12.05 -0.68
N VAL A 141 20.16 10.82 -0.78
CA VAL A 141 20.63 9.89 -1.81
C VAL A 141 20.12 10.36 -3.17
N LYS A 142 21.05 10.64 -4.10
CA LYS A 142 20.75 11.08 -5.48
C LYS A 142 21.24 10.10 -6.54
N ASN A 143 22.05 9.10 -6.17
CA ASN A 143 22.58 8.13 -7.10
C ASN A 143 21.47 7.19 -7.59
N PRO A 144 21.18 7.12 -8.91
CA PRO A 144 20.13 6.27 -9.47
C PRO A 144 20.27 4.79 -9.10
N ALA A 145 21.50 4.26 -9.13
CA ALA A 145 21.76 2.86 -8.81
C ALA A 145 21.44 2.55 -7.34
N ALA A 146 21.79 3.46 -6.41
CA ALA A 146 21.45 3.32 -5.00
C ALA A 146 19.92 3.40 -4.78
N LEU A 147 19.22 4.28 -5.51
CA LEU A 147 17.76 4.38 -5.43
C LEU A 147 17.07 3.11 -5.93
N VAL A 148 17.55 2.53 -7.04
CA VAL A 148 17.02 1.25 -7.54
C VAL A 148 17.27 0.13 -6.53
N ALA A 149 18.46 0.05 -5.93
CA ALA A 149 18.78 -0.95 -4.91
C ALA A 149 17.92 -0.79 -3.66
N LEU A 150 17.72 0.43 -3.16
CA LEU A 150 16.82 0.73 -2.05
C LEU A 150 15.37 0.36 -2.38
N GLY A 151 14.91 0.73 -3.58
CA GLY A 151 13.59 0.38 -4.07
C GLY A 151 13.41 -1.14 -4.16
N PHE A 152 14.41 -1.86 -4.66
CA PHE A 152 14.40 -3.33 -4.76
C PHE A 152 14.24 -3.99 -3.39
N VAL A 153 15.02 -3.60 -2.40
CA VAL A 153 14.91 -4.11 -1.03
C VAL A 153 13.54 -3.80 -0.44
N LEU A 154 13.07 -2.55 -0.61
CA LEU A 154 11.73 -2.14 -0.16
C LEU A 154 10.63 -2.97 -0.80
N GLY A 155 10.67 -3.12 -2.12
CA GLY A 155 9.66 -3.86 -2.87
C GLY A 155 9.61 -5.32 -2.45
N THR A 156 10.78 -5.96 -2.28
CA THR A 156 10.90 -7.34 -1.82
C THR A 156 10.29 -7.51 -0.43
N LEU A 157 10.68 -6.68 0.53
CA LEU A 157 10.16 -6.71 1.91
C LEU A 157 8.66 -6.43 1.95
N SER A 158 8.21 -5.40 1.25
CA SER A 158 6.81 -4.98 1.23
C SER A 158 5.89 -6.04 0.63
N SER A 159 6.35 -6.72 -0.42
CA SER A 159 5.58 -7.80 -1.06
C SER A 159 5.59 -9.07 -0.24
N PHE A 160 6.71 -9.40 0.41
CA PHE A 160 6.80 -10.50 1.36
C PHE A 160 5.81 -10.31 2.51
N VAL A 161 5.76 -9.10 3.05
CA VAL A 161 4.83 -8.72 4.13
C VAL A 161 3.38 -8.53 3.64
N GLY A 162 3.15 -8.46 2.33
CA GLY A 162 1.81 -8.43 1.73
C GLY A 162 1.08 -7.09 1.76
N ILE A 163 1.77 -5.98 2.08
CA ILE A 163 1.16 -4.66 2.29
C ILE A 163 1.18 -3.77 1.05
N GLY A 164 2.02 -4.08 0.06
CA GLY A 164 2.21 -3.19 -1.10
C GLY A 164 2.99 -1.90 -0.80
N GLY A 165 3.76 -1.85 0.28
CA GLY A 165 4.81 -0.85 0.50
C GLY A 165 4.50 0.35 1.39
N GLY A 166 3.26 0.70 1.60
CA GLY A 166 2.82 1.97 2.20
C GLY A 166 3.68 2.58 3.32
N PRO A 167 3.63 2.07 4.55
CA PRO A 167 4.37 2.65 5.68
C PRO A 167 5.89 2.61 5.50
N MET A 168 6.41 1.52 4.91
CA MET A 168 7.85 1.35 4.69
C MET A 168 8.38 2.32 3.63
N ASN A 169 7.60 2.60 2.58
CA ASN A 169 7.97 3.60 1.57
C ASN A 169 8.17 4.97 2.21
N LEU A 170 7.25 5.37 3.11
CA LEU A 170 7.35 6.65 3.81
C LEU A 170 8.60 6.74 4.68
N ALA A 171 8.91 5.67 5.44
CA ALA A 171 10.12 5.64 6.26
C ALA A 171 11.39 5.85 5.41
N VAL A 172 11.46 5.20 4.24
CA VAL A 172 12.59 5.35 3.33
C VAL A 172 12.65 6.74 2.69
N LEU A 173 11.51 7.28 2.25
CA LEU A 173 11.44 8.63 1.69
C LEU A 173 11.84 9.70 2.70
N PHE A 174 11.47 9.53 3.98
CA PHE A 174 11.89 10.42 5.05
C PHE A 174 13.38 10.30 5.34
N PHE A 175 13.90 9.06 5.48
CA PHE A 175 15.26 8.82 5.95
C PHE A 175 16.30 8.98 4.84
N PHE A 176 16.11 8.34 3.69
CA PHE A 176 17.11 8.35 2.61
C PHE A 176 17.01 9.53 1.66
N LEU A 177 15.83 10.17 1.55
CA LEU A 177 15.64 11.31 0.67
C LEU A 177 15.34 12.62 1.42
N SER A 178 15.18 12.59 2.74
CA SER A 178 14.85 13.76 3.58
C SER A 178 13.61 14.53 3.10
N MET A 179 12.63 13.82 2.52
CA MET A 179 11.43 14.45 1.98
C MET A 179 10.50 14.94 3.09
N PRO A 180 9.91 16.15 2.96
CA PRO A 180 8.84 16.60 3.85
C PRO A 180 7.61 15.67 3.77
N THR A 181 6.82 15.60 4.85
CA THR A 181 5.70 14.66 4.99
C THR A 181 4.75 14.64 3.78
N LYS A 182 4.29 15.81 3.32
CA LYS A 182 3.35 15.90 2.20
C LYS A 182 3.99 15.45 0.88
N MET A 183 5.27 15.79 0.67
CA MET A 183 6.03 15.36 -0.49
C MET A 183 6.24 13.85 -0.46
N ALA A 184 6.67 13.29 0.67
CA ALA A 184 6.84 11.85 0.84
C ALA A 184 5.53 11.09 0.62
N ALA A 185 4.39 11.61 1.10
CA ALA A 185 3.08 10.99 0.88
C ALA A 185 2.74 10.87 -0.62
N GLN A 186 2.94 11.92 -1.41
CA GLN A 186 2.65 11.88 -2.85
C GLN A 186 3.64 10.98 -3.62
N ASN A 187 4.92 11.00 -3.25
CA ASN A 187 5.94 10.14 -3.85
C ASN A 187 5.70 8.67 -3.50
N SER A 188 5.28 8.37 -2.27
CA SER A 188 4.88 7.01 -1.88
C SER A 188 3.69 6.49 -2.70
N LEU A 189 2.66 7.31 -2.94
CA LEU A 189 1.53 6.91 -3.78
C LEU A 189 1.96 6.61 -5.22
N TYR A 190 2.92 7.36 -5.76
CA TYR A 190 3.50 7.07 -7.07
C TYR A 190 4.26 5.72 -7.09
N MET A 191 5.09 5.45 -6.07
CA MET A 191 5.76 4.15 -5.92
C MET A 191 4.76 3.00 -5.82
N ILE A 192 3.68 3.18 -5.03
CA ILE A 192 2.62 2.19 -4.87
C ILE A 192 1.91 1.93 -6.20
N LEU A 193 1.63 2.97 -6.99
CA LEU A 193 1.02 2.80 -8.32
C LEU A 193 1.87 1.88 -9.19
N ILE A 194 3.16 2.14 -9.32
CA ILE A 194 4.07 1.36 -10.16
C ILE A 194 4.20 -0.08 -9.64
N SER A 195 4.43 -0.26 -8.33
CA SER A 195 4.63 -1.58 -7.75
C SER A 195 3.36 -2.44 -7.75
N GLN A 196 2.18 -1.86 -7.49
CA GLN A 196 0.91 -2.57 -7.52
C GLN A 196 0.48 -2.92 -8.96
N THR A 197 0.76 -2.04 -9.92
CA THR A 197 0.53 -2.35 -11.35
C THR A 197 1.40 -3.53 -11.79
N ALA A 198 2.69 -3.54 -11.44
CA ALA A 198 3.57 -4.68 -11.72
C ALA A 198 3.06 -5.96 -11.04
N SER A 199 2.62 -5.87 -9.78
CA SER A 199 2.03 -7.01 -9.05
C SER A 199 0.75 -7.52 -9.69
N LEU A 200 -0.11 -6.63 -10.19
CA LEU A 200 -1.36 -7.01 -10.87
C LEU A 200 -1.05 -7.71 -12.21
N ILE A 201 -0.13 -7.18 -13.02
CA ILE A 201 0.33 -7.80 -14.27
C ILE A 201 0.82 -9.23 -13.99
N MET A 202 1.65 -9.41 -12.95
CA MET A 202 2.12 -10.75 -12.57
C MET A 202 1.01 -11.68 -12.09
N THR A 203 -0.05 -11.16 -11.49
CA THR A 203 -1.23 -11.94 -11.12
C THR A 203 -1.93 -12.50 -12.36
N PHE A 204 -2.05 -11.70 -13.42
CA PHE A 204 -2.60 -12.15 -14.71
C PHE A 204 -1.68 -13.16 -15.41
N VAL A 205 -0.38 -12.86 -15.49
CA VAL A 205 0.61 -13.75 -16.14
C VAL A 205 0.65 -15.13 -15.50
N LYS A 206 0.49 -15.21 -14.17
CA LYS A 206 0.48 -16.48 -13.43
C LYS A 206 -0.88 -17.18 -13.37
N GLY A 207 -1.93 -16.61 -13.94
CA GLY A 207 -3.28 -17.15 -13.86
C GLY A 207 -3.88 -17.15 -12.45
N ASN A 208 -3.34 -16.35 -11.51
CA ASN A 208 -3.81 -16.26 -10.12
C ASN A 208 -4.97 -15.25 -9.95
N VAL A 209 -5.72 -15.00 -11.02
CA VAL A 209 -6.95 -14.21 -10.98
C VAL A 209 -8.05 -15.04 -10.33
N PRO A 210 -8.92 -14.48 -9.46
CA PRO A 210 -10.01 -15.22 -8.87
C PRO A 210 -10.91 -15.85 -9.93
N THR A 211 -11.14 -17.17 -9.86
CA THR A 211 -11.93 -17.93 -10.84
C THR A 211 -13.35 -17.41 -10.99
N ALA A 212 -13.93 -16.89 -9.92
CA ALA A 212 -15.25 -16.25 -9.91
C ALA A 212 -15.36 -15.00 -10.82
N LEU A 213 -14.24 -14.48 -11.33
CA LEU A 213 -14.25 -13.37 -12.28
C LEU A 213 -14.24 -13.80 -13.75
N TYR A 214 -13.82 -15.04 -14.07
CA TYR A 214 -13.64 -15.46 -15.47
C TYR A 214 -14.12 -16.88 -15.80
N GLN A 215 -14.22 -17.81 -14.84
CA GLN A 215 -14.72 -19.17 -15.05
C GLN A 215 -16.17 -19.31 -14.57
N ASP A 216 -16.39 -19.09 -13.27
CA ASP A 216 -17.73 -19.10 -12.65
C ASP A 216 -18.14 -17.65 -12.41
N VAL A 217 -18.48 -16.92 -13.49
CA VAL A 217 -18.71 -15.49 -13.45
C VAL A 217 -19.81 -15.14 -12.46
N ASP A 218 -19.42 -14.57 -11.31
CA ASP A 218 -20.34 -13.98 -10.34
C ASP A 218 -20.54 -12.48 -10.64
N PRO A 219 -21.72 -12.09 -11.16
CA PRO A 219 -22.03 -10.68 -11.43
C PRO A 219 -21.88 -9.81 -10.18
N GLY A 220 -22.13 -10.37 -8.98
CA GLY A 220 -21.97 -9.66 -7.71
C GLY A 220 -20.53 -9.29 -7.43
N LEU A 221 -19.57 -10.14 -7.78
CA LEU A 221 -18.15 -9.87 -7.61
C LEU A 221 -17.67 -8.76 -8.57
N TRP A 222 -18.19 -8.69 -9.79
CA TRP A 222 -17.92 -7.59 -10.73
C TRP A 222 -18.46 -6.26 -10.23
N VAL A 223 -19.69 -6.25 -9.70
CA VAL A 223 -20.28 -5.04 -9.08
C VAL A 223 -19.43 -4.59 -7.90
N MET A 224 -18.95 -5.54 -7.08
CA MET A 224 -18.06 -5.25 -5.95
C MET A 224 -16.74 -4.65 -6.41
N LEU A 225 -16.10 -5.24 -7.43
CA LEU A 225 -14.84 -4.74 -7.99
C LEU A 225 -14.98 -3.30 -8.50
N ILE A 226 -15.95 -3.07 -9.38
CA ILE A 226 -16.19 -1.73 -9.98
C ILE A 226 -16.56 -0.72 -8.89
N GLY A 227 -17.46 -1.09 -7.98
CA GLY A 227 -17.89 -0.24 -6.88
C GLY A 227 -16.74 0.14 -5.95
N MET A 228 -15.88 -0.81 -5.58
CA MET A 228 -14.70 -0.54 -4.77
C MET A 228 -13.68 0.35 -5.50
N MET A 229 -13.48 0.17 -6.81
CA MET A 229 -12.60 1.05 -7.61
C MET A 229 -13.13 2.49 -7.65
N LEU A 230 -14.43 2.68 -7.85
CA LEU A 230 -15.08 4.01 -7.82
C LEU A 230 -14.97 4.64 -6.42
N CYS A 231 -15.22 3.87 -5.37
CA CYS A 231 -15.02 4.28 -3.98
C CYS A 231 -13.55 4.67 -3.73
N GLY A 232 -12.61 3.93 -4.31
CA GLY A 232 -11.18 4.21 -4.27
C GLY A 232 -10.81 5.56 -4.91
N ILE A 233 -11.32 5.82 -6.11
CA ILE A 233 -11.12 7.10 -6.82
C ILE A 233 -11.71 8.26 -6.02
N TYR A 234 -12.94 8.11 -5.52
CA TYR A 234 -13.60 9.14 -4.71
C TYR A 234 -12.84 9.40 -3.41
N GLY A 235 -12.49 8.34 -2.66
CA GLY A 235 -11.68 8.45 -1.45
C GLY A 235 -10.31 9.07 -1.71
N GLY A 236 -9.66 8.71 -2.82
CA GLY A 236 -8.41 9.31 -3.26
C GLY A 236 -8.52 10.81 -3.53
N LYS A 237 -9.61 11.24 -4.20
CA LYS A 237 -9.90 12.67 -4.45
C LYS A 237 -10.07 13.44 -3.14
N VAL A 238 -10.89 12.93 -2.23
CA VAL A 238 -11.14 13.55 -0.92
C VAL A 238 -9.85 13.58 -0.11
N GLY A 239 -9.13 12.46 -0.01
CA GLY A 239 -7.89 12.35 0.74
C GLY A 239 -6.79 13.29 0.23
N LYS A 240 -6.62 13.41 -1.11
CA LYS A 240 -5.69 14.36 -1.72
C LYS A 240 -6.03 15.82 -1.38
N THR A 241 -7.31 16.16 -1.44
CA THR A 241 -7.78 17.50 -1.10
C THR A 241 -7.53 17.82 0.37
N LEU A 242 -7.79 16.86 1.26
CA LEU A 242 -7.52 16.99 2.69
C LEU A 242 -6.02 17.08 2.98
N ASN A 243 -5.18 16.24 2.36
CA ASN A 243 -3.72 16.31 2.51
C ASN A 243 -3.16 17.70 2.17
N LYS A 244 -3.70 18.35 1.13
CA LYS A 244 -3.30 19.73 0.78
C LYS A 244 -3.68 20.74 1.84
N LYS A 245 -4.88 20.64 2.41
CA LYS A 245 -5.43 21.60 3.39
C LYS A 245 -4.86 21.40 4.80
N LEU A 246 -4.61 20.16 5.20
CA LEU A 246 -4.14 19.84 6.54
C LEU A 246 -2.67 20.28 6.74
N PRO A 247 -2.28 20.77 7.92
CA PRO A 247 -0.87 20.99 8.24
C PRO A 247 -0.11 19.67 8.32
N SER A 248 1.20 19.69 8.02
CA SER A 248 2.05 18.47 8.01
C SER A 248 2.03 17.73 9.35
N GLU A 249 1.94 18.43 10.46
CA GLU A 249 1.85 17.84 11.80
C GLU A 249 0.57 17.01 12.00
N THR A 250 -0.55 17.46 11.42
CA THR A 250 -1.81 16.70 11.47
C THR A 250 -1.72 15.45 10.61
N VAL A 251 -1.09 15.53 9.44
CA VAL A 251 -0.85 14.36 8.58
C VAL A 251 0.06 13.35 9.30
N ASP A 252 1.09 13.81 10.00
CA ASP A 252 1.96 12.95 10.82
C ASP A 252 1.17 12.25 11.94
N LYS A 253 0.31 12.98 12.64
CA LYS A 253 -0.56 12.40 13.70
C LYS A 253 -1.51 11.34 13.14
N LEU A 254 -2.17 11.64 12.02
CA LEU A 254 -3.04 10.68 11.34
C LEU A 254 -2.28 9.43 10.90
N PHE A 255 -1.04 9.60 10.41
CA PHE A 255 -0.18 8.49 10.03
C PHE A 255 0.20 7.63 11.26
N ILE A 256 0.54 8.23 12.39
CA ILE A 256 0.83 7.51 13.64
C ILE A 256 -0.40 6.72 14.11
N ILE A 257 -1.59 7.35 14.10
CA ILE A 257 -2.84 6.66 14.47
C ILE A 257 -3.09 5.46 13.54
N LEU A 258 -2.92 5.65 12.23
CA LEU A 258 -3.07 4.56 11.26
C LEU A 258 -2.11 3.42 11.53
N ILE A 259 -0.83 3.71 11.81
CA ILE A 259 0.18 2.71 12.18
C ILE A 259 -0.26 1.92 13.41
N VAL A 260 -0.72 2.59 14.46
CA VAL A 260 -1.18 1.92 15.70
C VAL A 260 -2.37 1.00 15.42
N VAL A 261 -3.32 1.43 14.59
CA VAL A 261 -4.46 0.58 14.18
C VAL A 261 -3.96 -0.64 13.38
N ILE A 262 -3.01 -0.46 12.45
CA ILE A 262 -2.42 -1.58 11.71
C ILE A 262 -1.71 -2.56 12.66
N MET A 263 -0.97 -2.06 13.64
CA MET A 263 -0.32 -2.89 14.66
C MET A 263 -1.33 -3.72 15.46
N ALA A 264 -2.44 -3.11 15.89
CA ALA A 264 -3.52 -3.81 16.59
C ALA A 264 -4.13 -4.92 15.72
N LEU A 265 -4.37 -4.65 14.43
CA LEU A 265 -4.85 -5.66 13.48
C LEU A 265 -3.82 -6.79 13.25
N CYS A 266 -2.54 -6.46 13.24
CA CYS A 266 -1.48 -7.49 13.14
C CYS A 266 -1.46 -8.40 14.36
N VAL A 267 -1.57 -7.84 15.56
CA VAL A 267 -1.63 -8.62 16.82
C VAL A 267 -2.87 -9.52 16.81
N TRP A 268 -4.02 -9.00 16.39
CA TRP A 268 -5.24 -9.80 16.24
C TRP A 268 -5.04 -10.97 15.27
N ASN A 269 -4.46 -10.71 14.08
CA ASN A 269 -4.18 -11.74 13.09
C ASN A 269 -3.16 -12.79 13.58
N ILE A 270 -2.17 -12.39 14.36
CA ILE A 270 -1.21 -13.31 14.98
C ILE A 270 -1.95 -14.23 15.95
N TYR A 271 -2.75 -13.66 16.83
CA TYR A 271 -3.53 -14.41 17.83
C TYR A 271 -4.46 -15.43 17.16
N THR A 272 -5.22 -15.01 16.14
CA THR A 272 -6.21 -15.88 15.46
C THR A 272 -5.58 -16.96 14.57
N LYS A 273 -4.41 -16.68 13.95
CA LYS A 273 -3.79 -17.62 12.98
C LYS A 273 -2.71 -18.53 13.59
N LEU A 274 -2.10 -18.15 14.69
CA LEU A 274 -1.09 -18.99 15.39
C LEU A 274 -1.65 -19.72 16.61
N GLY A 275 -2.90 -19.45 17.01
CA GLY A 275 -3.60 -20.24 18.04
C GLY A 275 -3.04 -20.00 19.46
N PHE A 276 -2.59 -18.76 19.77
CA PHE A 276 -2.20 -18.37 21.12
C PHE A 276 -3.41 -18.05 21.98
#